data_d5354f79777b50467238f82cda76aa06
#
_entry.id   d5354f79777b50467238f82cda76aa06
#
_cell.length_a   1.000
_cell.length_b   1.000
_cell.length_c   1.000
_cell.angle_alpha   90.00
_cell.angle_beta   90.00
_cell.angle_gamma   90.00
#
_symmetry.space_group_name_H-M   'P 1'
#
loop_
_entity.id
_entity.type
_entity.pdbx_description
1 polymer ?
#
loop_
_entity_poly.entity_id
_entity_poly.type
_entity_poly.pdbx_seq_one_letter_code
_entity_poly.pdbx_strand_id
1 'polypeptide(L)'
;VEMGYSTKRSKKVENRKLCIFIENMNYETIDEFGYDIVLGFKQNAFRRKWDVDILPITPAFQEEEKYDTFLLKNGYCGAFLMGLALHDSWIKQLENTTMPTVLFDNFISGNPNVCYLGTDSYEGITMAVNHLVNLGHKNIAFLNGSLYSLVSDQRQEAFESAMAAA
;
A
#
# COMPACT_ATOMS: atom_id res chain seq x y z
N VAL A 1 10.33 -34.66 50.19
CA VAL A 1 11.12 -33.88 49.20
C VAL A 1 10.15 -33.40 48.12
N GLU A 2 9.62 -32.15 48.28
CA GLU A 2 8.78 -31.51 47.28
C GLU A 2 9.65 -30.98 46.17
N MET A 3 9.49 -31.49 44.98
CA MET A 3 10.08 -30.93 43.78
C MET A 3 9.09 -29.87 43.23
N GLY A 4 9.32 -28.60 43.58
CA GLY A 4 8.58 -27.47 43.03
C GLY A 4 8.99 -27.19 41.57
N TYR A 5 8.22 -27.69 40.60
CA TYR A 5 8.30 -27.27 39.22
C TYR A 5 7.60 -25.93 39.08
N SER A 6 8.37 -24.85 39.13
CA SER A 6 7.93 -23.53 38.71
C SER A 6 7.94 -23.46 37.19
N THR A 7 6.83 -23.75 36.55
CA THR A 7 6.62 -23.41 35.15
C THR A 7 6.50 -21.88 35.04
N LYS A 8 7.63 -21.19 34.89
CA LYS A 8 7.60 -19.84 34.36
C LYS A 8 7.00 -19.92 32.96
N ARG A 9 5.68 -19.65 32.84
CA ARG A 9 5.10 -19.26 31.56
C ARG A 9 5.91 -18.08 31.07
N SER A 10 6.82 -18.31 30.12
CA SER A 10 7.41 -17.22 29.35
C SER A 10 6.23 -16.47 28.77
N LYS A 11 6.02 -15.22 29.20
CA LYS A 11 5.13 -14.30 28.47
C LYS A 11 5.65 -14.31 27.06
N LYS A 12 4.88 -14.87 26.12
CA LYS A 12 5.11 -14.71 24.69
C LYS A 12 5.17 -13.19 24.50
N VAL A 13 6.35 -12.65 24.27
CA VAL A 13 6.49 -11.26 23.88
C VAL A 13 5.75 -11.20 22.55
N GLU A 14 4.55 -10.64 22.56
CA GLU A 14 3.83 -10.37 21.32
C GLU A 14 4.72 -9.44 20.52
N ASN A 15 5.25 -9.97 19.44
CA ASN A 15 6.08 -9.20 18.52
C ASN A 15 5.14 -8.20 17.84
N ARG A 16 5.20 -6.93 18.26
CA ARG A 16 4.32 -5.86 17.75
C ARG A 16 5.10 -4.98 16.79
N LYS A 17 5.63 -5.61 15.74
CA LYS A 17 6.46 -4.94 14.76
C LYS A 17 5.80 -4.99 13.39
N LEU A 18 5.65 -3.82 12.77
CA LEU A 18 5.14 -3.62 11.43
C LEU A 18 6.23 -3.03 10.53
N CYS A 19 6.07 -3.15 9.23
CA CYS A 19 6.91 -2.44 8.28
C CYS A 19 6.08 -1.68 7.24
N ILE A 20 6.64 -0.58 6.76
CA ILE A 20 6.19 0.14 5.57
C ILE A 20 7.22 -0.12 4.50
N PHE A 21 6.83 -0.76 3.40
CA PHE A 21 7.66 -0.86 2.20
C PHE A 21 7.29 0.26 1.24
N ILE A 22 8.28 0.97 0.75
CA ILE A 22 8.08 2.10 -0.14
C ILE A 22 8.92 1.92 -1.39
N GLU A 23 8.27 2.01 -2.54
CA GLU A 23 8.88 2.02 -3.86
C GLU A 23 8.33 3.18 -4.69
N ASN A 24 9.13 3.76 -5.56
CA ASN A 24 8.71 4.80 -6.52
C ASN A 24 7.93 5.99 -5.90
N MET A 25 8.11 6.26 -4.62
CA MET A 25 7.39 7.33 -3.92
C MET A 25 8.30 8.06 -2.95
N ASN A 26 8.28 9.40 -3.01
CA ASN A 26 8.98 10.24 -2.05
C ASN A 26 8.13 10.46 -0.80
N TYR A 27 8.74 10.45 0.38
CA TYR A 27 8.06 10.48 1.67
C TYR A 27 8.86 11.15 2.81
N GLU A 28 10.02 11.72 2.51
CA GLU A 28 10.95 12.21 3.54
C GLU A 28 10.64 13.65 3.98
N THR A 29 10.06 14.46 3.09
CA THR A 29 9.77 15.87 3.36
C THR A 29 8.29 16.18 3.26
N ILE A 30 7.85 17.25 3.95
CA ILE A 30 6.44 17.64 4.07
C ILE A 30 5.76 17.95 2.72
N ASP A 31 6.52 18.32 1.72
CA ASP A 31 6.01 18.64 0.38
C ASP A 31 5.81 17.38 -0.49
N GLU A 32 6.21 16.20 0.00
CA GLU A 32 6.13 14.95 -0.71
C GLU A 32 4.85 14.19 -0.40
N PHE A 33 4.24 13.59 -1.43
CA PHE A 33 2.95 12.91 -1.32
C PHE A 33 2.91 11.81 -0.25
N GLY A 34 3.99 11.05 -0.10
CA GLY A 34 4.07 9.94 0.85
C GLY A 34 4.24 10.39 2.31
N TYR A 35 4.65 11.63 2.56
CA TYR A 35 5.03 12.10 3.90
C TYR A 35 3.90 11.96 4.92
N ASP A 36 2.75 12.55 4.66
CA ASP A 36 1.61 12.54 5.58
C ASP A 36 1.06 11.13 5.79
N ILE A 37 1.11 10.28 4.76
CA ILE A 37 0.67 8.88 4.84
C ILE A 37 1.56 8.10 5.80
N VAL A 38 2.87 8.18 5.62
CA VAL A 38 3.86 7.54 6.49
C VAL A 38 3.78 8.07 7.91
N LEU A 39 3.68 9.39 8.07
CA LEU A 39 3.56 10.04 9.37
C LEU A 39 2.29 9.59 10.11
N GLY A 40 1.15 9.59 9.41
CA GLY A 40 -0.13 9.16 9.96
C GLY A 40 -0.12 7.69 10.39
N PHE A 41 0.47 6.81 9.58
CA PHE A 41 0.63 5.40 9.92
C PHE A 41 1.49 5.23 11.20
N LYS A 42 2.68 5.87 11.25
CA LYS A 42 3.59 5.80 12.41
C LYS A 42 2.92 6.32 13.69
N GLN A 43 2.23 7.45 13.63
CA GLN A 43 1.55 8.01 14.79
C GLN A 43 0.46 7.08 15.34
N ASN A 44 -0.34 6.45 14.46
CA ASN A 44 -1.36 5.50 14.89
C ASN A 44 -0.76 4.20 15.44
N ALA A 45 0.28 3.68 14.83
CA ALA A 45 1.01 2.52 15.32
C ALA A 45 1.60 2.78 16.71
N PHE A 46 2.28 3.93 16.90
CA PHE A 46 2.85 4.34 18.18
C PHE A 46 1.80 4.42 19.29
N ARG A 47 0.65 5.04 19.03
CA ARG A 47 -0.46 5.12 20.01
C ARG A 47 -0.94 3.74 20.45
N ARG A 48 -0.82 2.73 19.58
CA ARG A 48 -1.22 1.34 19.82
C ARG A 48 -0.06 0.46 20.32
N LYS A 49 1.12 1.05 20.58
CA LYS A 49 2.34 0.37 21.04
C LYS A 49 2.86 -0.66 20.03
N TRP A 50 2.82 -0.30 18.75
CA TRP A 50 3.46 -1.02 17.67
C TRP A 50 4.72 -0.30 17.22
N ASP A 51 5.78 -1.05 16.99
CA ASP A 51 7.00 -0.55 16.35
C ASP A 51 6.82 -0.59 14.83
N VAL A 52 7.38 0.40 14.13
CA VAL A 52 7.28 0.53 12.67
C VAL A 52 8.64 0.82 12.08
N ASP A 53 9.11 -0.06 11.21
CA ASP A 53 10.25 0.20 10.33
C ASP A 53 9.76 0.70 8.98
N ILE A 54 10.53 1.61 8.37
CA ILE A 54 10.33 2.07 7.00
C ILE A 54 11.47 1.51 6.15
N LEU A 55 11.12 0.83 5.08
CA LEU A 55 12.05 0.11 4.23
C LEU A 55 11.82 0.55 2.76
N PRO A 56 12.66 1.45 2.24
CA PRO A 56 12.71 1.67 0.80
C PRO A 56 13.12 0.38 0.11
N ILE A 57 12.39 0.01 -0.92
CA ILE A 57 12.62 -1.20 -1.70
C ILE A 57 12.77 -0.89 -3.18
N THR A 58 13.28 -1.84 -3.92
CA THR A 58 13.47 -1.77 -5.37
C THR A 58 12.94 -3.06 -6.01
N PRO A 59 12.69 -3.09 -7.33
CA PRO A 59 12.36 -4.33 -8.04
C PRO A 59 13.39 -5.43 -7.83
N ALA A 60 14.68 -5.10 -7.82
CA ALA A 60 15.75 -6.07 -7.56
C ALA A 60 15.64 -6.70 -6.15
N PHE A 61 15.33 -5.89 -5.13
CA PHE A 61 15.08 -6.40 -3.79
C PHE A 61 13.90 -7.37 -3.76
N GLN A 62 12.82 -7.08 -4.47
CA GLN A 62 11.64 -7.95 -4.55
C GLN A 62 11.92 -9.27 -5.29
N GLU A 63 12.89 -9.30 -6.20
CA GLU A 63 13.30 -10.54 -6.88
C GLU A 63 14.18 -11.42 -5.99
N GLU A 64 15.05 -10.82 -5.17
CA GLU A 64 15.98 -11.53 -4.29
C GLU A 64 15.29 -12.06 -3.02
N GLU A 65 14.35 -11.30 -2.45
CA GLU A 65 13.69 -11.63 -1.19
C GLU A 65 12.23 -12.05 -1.40
N LYS A 66 11.86 -13.20 -0.85
CA LYS A 66 10.46 -13.64 -0.82
C LYS A 66 9.69 -12.89 0.26
N TYR A 67 8.53 -12.35 -0.09
CA TYR A 67 7.72 -11.48 0.76
C TYR A 67 7.45 -12.06 2.17
N ASP A 68 6.76 -13.20 2.27
CA ASP A 68 6.43 -13.81 3.57
C ASP A 68 7.70 -14.21 4.34
N THR A 69 8.71 -14.73 3.64
CA THR A 69 9.97 -15.14 4.26
C THR A 69 10.70 -13.94 4.87
N PHE A 70 10.73 -12.81 4.17
CA PHE A 70 11.34 -11.59 4.65
C PHE A 70 10.63 -11.07 5.91
N LEU A 71 9.31 -11.01 5.89
CA LEU A 71 8.53 -10.56 7.05
C LEU A 71 8.75 -11.43 8.27
N LEU A 72 8.65 -12.75 8.10
CA LEU A 72 8.84 -13.72 9.19
C LEU A 72 10.25 -13.69 9.77
N LYS A 73 11.26 -13.66 8.91
CA LYS A 73 12.68 -13.62 9.30
C LYS A 73 13.02 -12.40 10.14
N ASN A 74 12.41 -11.23 9.82
CA ASN A 74 12.65 -9.98 10.50
C ASN A 74 11.64 -9.69 11.64
N GLY A 75 10.74 -10.63 11.91
CA GLY A 75 9.78 -10.59 13.01
C GLY A 75 8.65 -9.57 12.80
N TYR A 76 8.31 -9.24 11.56
CA TYR A 76 7.15 -8.40 11.27
C TYR A 76 5.84 -9.20 11.37
N CYS A 77 4.80 -8.56 11.90
CA CYS A 77 3.46 -9.13 12.02
C CYS A 77 2.53 -8.72 10.87
N GLY A 78 2.96 -7.81 10.03
CA GLY A 78 2.23 -7.30 8.87
C GLY A 78 2.97 -6.14 8.21
N ALA A 79 2.50 -5.77 7.04
CA ALA A 79 3.12 -4.72 6.23
C ALA A 79 2.13 -3.76 5.59
N PHE A 80 2.61 -2.55 5.30
CA PHE A 80 1.96 -1.57 4.46
C PHE A 80 2.86 -1.30 3.25
N LEU A 81 2.35 -1.51 2.04
CA LEU A 81 3.09 -1.40 0.80
C LEU A 81 2.60 -0.20 0.00
N MET A 82 3.53 0.66 -0.39
CA MET A 82 3.28 1.91 -1.10
C MET A 82 4.12 1.99 -2.37
N GLY A 83 3.51 2.42 -3.47
CA GLY A 83 4.20 2.75 -4.72
C GLY A 83 4.62 1.56 -5.60
N LEU A 84 4.16 0.34 -5.30
CA LEU A 84 4.44 -0.84 -6.11
C LEU A 84 3.77 -0.74 -7.48
N ALA A 85 4.49 -1.16 -8.52
CA ALA A 85 3.95 -1.28 -9.87
C ALA A 85 3.14 -2.58 -10.04
N LEU A 86 2.22 -2.60 -11.02
CA LEU A 86 1.33 -3.75 -11.27
C LEU A 86 2.06 -5.07 -11.55
N HIS A 87 3.27 -5.00 -12.10
CA HIS A 87 4.05 -6.19 -12.49
C HIS A 87 5.19 -6.53 -11.54
N ASP A 88 5.29 -5.85 -10.41
CA ASP A 88 6.30 -6.14 -9.40
C ASP A 88 6.16 -7.58 -8.88
N SER A 89 7.31 -8.21 -8.61
CA SER A 89 7.34 -9.64 -8.27
C SER A 89 6.57 -9.96 -7.00
N TRP A 90 6.52 -9.03 -6.05
CA TRP A 90 5.76 -9.21 -4.81
C TRP A 90 4.25 -9.17 -5.02
N ILE A 91 3.74 -8.44 -6.03
CA ILE A 91 2.29 -8.42 -6.32
C ILE A 91 1.75 -9.83 -6.52
N LYS A 92 2.46 -10.68 -7.28
CA LYS A 92 2.08 -12.09 -7.47
C LYS A 92 2.19 -12.92 -6.18
N GLN A 93 3.18 -12.63 -5.34
CA GLN A 93 3.35 -13.34 -4.07
C GLN A 93 2.22 -13.00 -3.08
N LEU A 94 1.69 -11.77 -3.14
CA LEU A 94 0.59 -11.33 -2.28
C LEU A 94 -0.71 -12.09 -2.54
N GLU A 95 -0.92 -12.66 -3.73
CA GLU A 95 -2.08 -13.52 -3.99
C GLU A 95 -2.18 -14.70 -3.02
N ASN A 96 -1.06 -15.17 -2.50
CA ASN A 96 -0.96 -16.32 -1.60
C ASN A 96 -0.31 -16.02 -0.26
N THR A 97 -0.11 -14.75 0.08
CA THR A 97 0.49 -14.38 1.36
C THR A 97 -0.38 -14.77 2.54
N THR A 98 0.25 -15.22 3.61
CA THR A 98 -0.39 -15.46 4.92
C THR A 98 -0.22 -14.27 5.87
N MET A 99 0.54 -13.27 5.46
CA MET A 99 0.86 -12.10 6.26
C MET A 99 -0.18 -10.98 6.07
N PRO A 100 -0.70 -10.41 7.17
CA PRO A 100 -1.57 -9.24 7.08
C PRO A 100 -0.90 -8.10 6.32
N THR A 101 -1.52 -7.68 5.24
CA THR A 101 -0.94 -6.69 4.31
C THR A 101 -1.96 -5.66 3.91
N VAL A 102 -1.54 -4.40 3.83
CA VAL A 102 -2.30 -3.31 3.22
C VAL A 102 -1.55 -2.83 1.99
N LEU A 103 -2.24 -2.80 0.86
CA LEU A 103 -1.75 -2.21 -0.40
C LEU A 103 -2.31 -0.80 -0.55
N PHE A 104 -1.44 0.16 -0.81
CA PHE A 104 -1.82 1.53 -1.11
C PHE A 104 -1.78 1.76 -2.62
N ASP A 105 -2.92 2.25 -3.15
CA ASP A 105 -3.10 2.56 -4.58
C ASP A 105 -2.78 1.38 -5.53
N ASN A 106 -2.93 0.16 -5.03
CA ASN A 106 -2.80 -1.07 -5.80
C ASN A 106 -3.78 -2.13 -5.28
N PHE A 107 -4.11 -3.13 -6.09
CA PHE A 107 -5.16 -4.10 -5.76
C PHE A 107 -4.79 -5.50 -6.23
N ILE A 108 -5.08 -6.47 -5.37
CA ILE A 108 -5.15 -7.89 -5.73
C ILE A 108 -6.49 -8.46 -5.29
N SER A 109 -7.02 -9.44 -6.02
CA SER A 109 -8.27 -10.12 -5.67
C SER A 109 -8.01 -11.44 -4.92
N GLY A 110 -8.98 -11.85 -4.10
CA GLY A 110 -9.09 -13.23 -3.61
C GLY A 110 -8.30 -13.55 -2.35
N ASN A 111 -7.38 -12.72 -1.85
CA ASN A 111 -6.68 -13.01 -0.61
C ASN A 111 -7.24 -12.22 0.58
N PRO A 112 -7.85 -12.89 1.60
CA PRO A 112 -8.44 -12.20 2.75
C PRO A 112 -7.40 -11.54 3.68
N ASN A 113 -6.11 -11.87 3.54
CA ASN A 113 -5.04 -11.26 4.32
C ASN A 113 -4.55 -9.94 3.72
N VAL A 114 -5.02 -9.57 2.52
CA VAL A 114 -4.61 -8.34 1.84
C VAL A 114 -5.80 -7.39 1.72
N CYS A 115 -5.64 -6.20 2.26
CA CYS A 115 -6.59 -5.10 2.14
C CYS A 115 -6.08 -4.05 1.15
N TYR A 116 -7.00 -3.41 0.45
CA TYR A 116 -6.73 -2.26 -0.42
C TYR A 116 -7.09 -0.96 0.28
N LEU A 117 -6.25 0.05 0.10
CA LEU A 117 -6.49 1.43 0.48
C LEU A 117 -6.12 2.34 -0.69
N GLY A 118 -7.03 3.19 -1.11
CA GLY A 118 -6.79 4.14 -2.20
C GLY A 118 -7.93 5.12 -2.38
N THR A 119 -7.79 5.99 -3.37
CA THR A 119 -8.83 6.97 -3.75
C THR A 119 -9.77 6.40 -4.79
N ASP A 120 -11.01 6.88 -4.81
CA ASP A 120 -11.94 6.59 -5.92
C ASP A 120 -11.55 7.44 -7.13
N SER A 121 -10.75 6.83 -8.01
CA SER A 121 -10.27 7.47 -9.22
C SER A 121 -11.39 7.74 -10.23
N TYR A 122 -12.41 6.88 -10.27
CA TYR A 122 -13.55 7.05 -11.18
C TYR A 122 -14.40 8.26 -10.79
N GLU A 123 -14.77 8.36 -9.52
CA GLU A 123 -15.53 9.51 -9.02
C GLU A 123 -14.74 10.80 -9.24
N GLY A 124 -13.48 10.86 -8.82
CA GLY A 124 -12.66 12.06 -8.92
C GLY A 124 -12.48 12.57 -10.35
N ILE A 125 -12.16 11.69 -11.29
CA ILE A 125 -11.96 12.08 -12.71
C ILE A 125 -13.31 12.43 -13.35
N THR A 126 -14.38 11.70 -13.06
CA THR A 126 -15.72 12.03 -13.57
C THR A 126 -16.17 13.41 -13.12
N MET A 127 -15.94 13.75 -11.85
CA MET A 127 -16.22 15.09 -11.33
C MET A 127 -15.42 16.18 -12.06
N ALA A 128 -14.13 15.94 -12.31
CA ALA A 128 -13.25 16.89 -13.00
C ALA A 128 -13.70 17.13 -14.45
N VAL A 129 -14.01 16.08 -15.20
CA VAL A 129 -14.52 16.19 -16.58
C VAL A 129 -15.85 16.94 -16.60
N ASN A 130 -16.81 16.54 -15.77
CA ASN A 130 -18.12 17.19 -15.69
C ASN A 130 -18.00 18.67 -15.33
N HIS A 131 -17.08 19.04 -14.45
CA HIS A 131 -16.83 20.44 -14.11
C HIS A 131 -16.37 21.24 -15.34
N LEU A 132 -15.42 20.72 -16.11
CA LEU A 132 -14.91 21.37 -17.31
C LEU A 132 -15.99 21.48 -18.40
N VAL A 133 -16.77 20.42 -18.62
CA VAL A 133 -17.89 20.42 -19.58
C VAL A 133 -18.96 21.45 -19.20
N ASN A 134 -19.32 21.54 -17.92
CA ASN A 134 -20.28 22.53 -17.43
C ASN A 134 -19.78 23.97 -17.59
N LEU A 135 -18.46 24.19 -17.64
CA LEU A 135 -17.85 25.48 -17.97
C LEU A 135 -17.78 25.75 -19.49
N GLY A 136 -18.27 24.83 -20.32
CA GLY A 136 -18.33 24.97 -21.77
C GLY A 136 -17.08 24.49 -22.52
N HIS A 137 -16.14 23.82 -21.85
CA HIS A 137 -14.97 23.21 -22.51
C HIS A 137 -15.41 21.99 -23.31
N LYS A 138 -15.04 21.96 -24.61
CA LYS A 138 -15.33 20.85 -25.53
C LYS A 138 -14.09 20.02 -25.90
N ASN A 139 -12.92 20.62 -25.81
CA ASN A 139 -11.65 19.99 -26.11
C ASN A 139 -10.85 19.89 -24.81
N ILE A 140 -10.88 18.70 -24.21
CA ILE A 140 -10.23 18.40 -22.92
C ILE A 140 -9.15 17.36 -23.18
N ALA A 141 -7.93 17.67 -22.76
CA ALA A 141 -6.81 16.73 -22.83
C ALA A 141 -6.52 16.16 -21.44
N PHE A 142 -6.16 14.89 -21.39
CA PHE A 142 -5.76 14.20 -20.17
C PHE A 142 -4.28 13.84 -20.22
N LEU A 143 -3.49 14.35 -19.28
CA LEU A 143 -2.10 13.96 -19.11
C LEU A 143 -2.05 12.88 -18.03
N ASN A 144 -1.80 11.64 -18.44
CA ASN A 144 -1.77 10.49 -17.53
C ASN A 144 -0.41 10.29 -16.89
N GLY A 145 -0.36 9.48 -15.82
CA GLY A 145 0.85 9.05 -15.14
C GLY A 145 1.50 7.81 -15.76
N SER A 146 2.16 7.01 -14.92
CA SER A 146 2.84 5.77 -15.36
C SER A 146 1.86 4.74 -15.88
N LEU A 147 2.20 4.09 -17.00
CA LEU A 147 1.45 2.98 -17.59
C LEU A 147 1.47 1.69 -16.75
N TYR A 148 2.24 1.67 -15.67
CA TYR A 148 2.38 0.51 -14.77
C TYR A 148 1.73 0.74 -13.41
N SER A 149 0.89 1.76 -13.31
CA SER A 149 0.17 2.14 -12.10
C SER A 149 -1.31 1.85 -12.25
N LEU A 150 -1.88 1.08 -11.33
CA LEU A 150 -3.32 0.82 -11.27
C LEU A 150 -4.14 2.13 -11.26
N VAL A 151 -3.69 3.11 -10.49
CA VAL A 151 -4.37 4.42 -10.39
C VAL A 151 -4.35 5.16 -11.73
N SER A 152 -3.25 5.09 -12.49
CA SER A 152 -3.18 5.70 -13.82
C SER A 152 -4.15 5.04 -14.80
N ASP A 153 -4.23 3.72 -14.79
CA ASP A 153 -5.17 2.96 -15.64
C ASP A 153 -6.62 3.33 -15.30
N GLN A 154 -6.99 3.30 -14.03
CA GLN A 154 -8.33 3.67 -13.56
C GLN A 154 -8.71 5.11 -13.93
N ARG A 155 -7.77 6.05 -13.80
CA ARG A 155 -8.00 7.46 -14.16
C ARG A 155 -8.17 7.64 -15.65
N GLN A 156 -7.43 6.91 -16.47
CA GLN A 156 -7.59 6.94 -17.92
C GLN A 156 -8.96 6.39 -18.34
N GLU A 157 -9.33 5.22 -17.85
CA GLU A 157 -10.64 4.62 -18.13
C GLU A 157 -11.80 5.53 -17.70
N ALA A 158 -11.67 6.16 -16.53
CA ALA A 158 -12.67 7.11 -16.03
C ALA A 158 -12.77 8.35 -16.91
N PHE A 159 -11.62 8.88 -17.39
CA PHE A 159 -11.59 10.02 -18.30
C PHE A 159 -12.26 9.70 -19.63
N GLU A 160 -11.90 8.57 -20.25
CA GLU A 160 -12.50 8.12 -21.52
C GLU A 160 -14.00 7.91 -21.40
N SER A 161 -14.45 7.27 -20.31
CA SER A 161 -15.86 7.04 -20.02
C SER A 161 -16.65 8.35 -19.80
N ALA A 162 -16.09 9.27 -19.02
CA ALA A 162 -16.73 10.57 -18.73
C ALA A 162 -16.81 11.44 -19.99
N MET A 163 -15.78 11.46 -20.84
CA MET A 163 -15.77 12.18 -22.10
C MET A 163 -16.75 11.58 -23.13
N ALA A 164 -16.97 10.27 -23.11
CA ALA A 164 -17.95 9.63 -23.99
C ALA A 164 -19.39 9.91 -23.57
N ALA A 165 -19.62 10.23 -22.30
CA ALA A 165 -20.94 10.54 -21.75
C ALA A 165 -21.30 12.03 -21.84
N ALA A 166 -20.35 12.90 -22.14
CA ALA A 166 -20.50 14.36 -22.19
C ALA A 166 -20.86 14.87 -23.59
#